data_c40b086e97a636fdac4854a96f92ccae
#
_entry.id   c40b086e97a636fdac4854a96f92ccae
#
_cell.length_a   1.000
_cell.length_b   1.000
_cell.length_c   1.000
_cell.angle_alpha   90.00
_cell.angle_beta   90.00
_cell.angle_gamma   90.00
#
_symmetry.space_group_name_H-M   'P 1'
#
loop_
_entity.id
_entity.type
_entity.pdbx_description
1 polymer ?
#
loop_
_entity_poly.entity_id
_entity_poly.type
_entity_poly.pdbx_seq_one_letter_code
_entity_poly.pdbx_strand_id
1 'polypeptide(L)'
;LFYDAIFRKVKDESMNIAELGILEGGSIRMWQEYFKNANIYGFDNSYQYISQFRKKFNNNRISLSHIDVTNRESIASTFVTLNMMYDLIIEDTTHQFEDQIRVIENIYTYMKPGGMLIIEDIFKSYNEMDYIRRLQPILHHFQDYYFVELDHHNRNSTGWNNDKLFILIKSGATPIFNNTQKITIITPSYRTDNIVKLRDSINFDYVDKWIIVYDGTKVKEGFQLFKNHEKIKEYVHTSVGTSGNPQRNYALDTINNTDAFLYFLDDDNIIHPKMYRLLNIIDSSKMYTFNQTNRLRGNNIGIGRIDTAMTLIPYRTCKHIRWIVDKYEADGYYIKDCYDNNKNNHVFVDNDICYYNKITGL
;
A
#
# COMPACT_ATOMS: atom_id res chain seq x y z
N LEU A 1 -9.87 6.65 -6.66
CA LEU A 1 -9.05 5.42 -6.76
C LEU A 1 -8.33 5.09 -5.45
N PHE A 2 -7.65 6.05 -4.80
CA PHE A 2 -6.92 5.82 -3.56
C PHE A 2 -7.85 5.35 -2.43
N TYR A 3 -8.89 6.09 -2.12
CA TYR A 3 -9.86 5.75 -1.08
C TYR A 3 -10.58 4.43 -1.34
N ASP A 4 -10.97 4.16 -2.58
CA ASP A 4 -11.56 2.87 -2.92
C ASP A 4 -10.58 1.70 -2.70
N ALA A 5 -9.30 1.91 -2.99
CA ALA A 5 -8.28 0.89 -2.72
C ALA A 5 -8.19 0.53 -1.23
N ILE A 6 -8.33 1.51 -0.33
CA ILE A 6 -8.27 1.31 1.13
C ILE A 6 -9.60 0.77 1.67
N PHE A 7 -10.74 1.32 1.22
CA PHE A 7 -12.01 1.17 1.93
C PHE A 7 -12.95 0.13 1.33
N ARG A 8 -12.76 -0.36 0.09
CA ARG A 8 -13.71 -1.24 -0.61
C ARG A 8 -14.07 -2.52 0.15
N LYS A 9 -13.16 -3.05 0.99
CA LYS A 9 -13.42 -4.27 1.76
C LYS A 9 -14.30 -4.03 2.98
N VAL A 10 -14.36 -2.80 3.47
CA VAL A 10 -15.10 -2.42 4.68
C VAL A 10 -16.27 -1.48 4.42
N LYS A 11 -16.57 -1.18 3.16
CA LYS A 11 -17.61 -0.21 2.77
C LYS A 11 -19.02 -0.59 3.26
N ASP A 12 -19.23 -1.87 3.52
CA ASP A 12 -20.52 -2.40 3.99
C ASP A 12 -20.53 -2.69 5.51
N GLU A 13 -19.41 -2.38 6.21
CA GLU A 13 -19.32 -2.56 7.66
C GLU A 13 -20.00 -1.42 8.43
N SER A 14 -20.41 -1.71 9.67
CA SER A 14 -20.94 -0.70 10.58
C SER A 14 -19.79 0.07 11.25
N MET A 15 -19.62 1.32 10.90
CA MET A 15 -18.50 2.17 11.34
C MET A 15 -18.97 3.56 11.76
N ASN A 16 -18.14 4.25 12.54
CA ASN A 16 -18.24 5.68 12.80
C ASN A 16 -17.13 6.40 12.03
N ILE A 17 -17.51 7.26 11.12
CA ILE A 17 -16.61 8.01 10.24
C ILE A 17 -16.75 9.49 10.55
N ALA A 18 -15.65 10.17 10.82
CA ALA A 18 -15.59 11.62 11.03
C ALA A 18 -14.88 12.30 9.87
N GLU A 19 -15.37 13.45 9.44
CA GLU A 19 -14.70 14.35 8.50
C GLU A 19 -14.72 15.78 9.06
N LEU A 20 -13.53 16.36 9.20
CA LEU A 20 -13.32 17.75 9.59
C LEU A 20 -13.07 18.56 8.31
N GLY A 21 -13.88 19.60 8.07
CA GLY A 21 -13.92 20.36 6.82
C GLY A 21 -14.92 19.77 5.83
N ILE A 22 -16.18 20.17 5.92
CA ILE A 22 -17.24 19.61 5.04
C ILE A 22 -17.65 20.55 3.92
N LEU A 23 -17.29 21.83 4.02
CA LEU A 23 -17.67 22.84 3.05
C LEU A 23 -19.18 22.76 2.69
N GLU A 24 -19.52 22.56 1.44
CA GLU A 24 -20.92 22.38 0.98
C GLU A 24 -21.47 20.96 1.20
N GLY A 25 -20.68 20.04 1.76
CA GLY A 25 -21.04 18.68 2.12
C GLY A 25 -21.01 17.68 0.97
N GLY A 26 -20.24 17.95 -0.09
CA GLY A 26 -20.08 17.03 -1.21
C GLY A 26 -19.47 15.70 -0.80
N SER A 27 -18.40 15.75 -0.02
CA SER A 27 -17.69 14.60 0.54
C SER A 27 -18.56 13.81 1.51
N ILE A 28 -19.28 14.48 2.42
CA ILE A 28 -20.20 13.83 3.38
C ILE A 28 -21.24 12.97 2.65
N ARG A 29 -21.79 13.47 1.53
CA ARG A 29 -22.72 12.71 0.70
C ARG A 29 -22.05 11.52 0.03
N MET A 30 -20.84 11.74 -0.51
CA MET A 30 -20.06 10.66 -1.11
C MET A 30 -19.79 9.56 -0.08
N TRP A 31 -19.35 9.90 1.13
CA TRP A 31 -19.13 8.92 2.19
C TRP A 31 -20.41 8.19 2.58
N GLN A 32 -21.54 8.87 2.70
CA GLN A 32 -22.83 8.28 3.02
C GLN A 32 -23.29 7.28 1.95
N GLU A 33 -23.02 7.57 0.69
CA GLU A 33 -23.32 6.68 -0.44
C GLU A 33 -22.33 5.51 -0.53
N TYR A 34 -21.04 5.76 -0.26
CA TYR A 34 -19.99 4.75 -0.34
C TYR A 34 -20.07 3.76 0.82
N PHE A 35 -20.16 4.25 2.06
CA PHE A 35 -20.27 3.42 3.26
C PHE A 35 -21.74 3.17 3.63
N LYS A 36 -22.25 2.00 3.25
CA LYS A 36 -23.70 1.71 3.34
C LYS A 36 -24.25 1.68 4.76
N ASN A 37 -23.45 1.24 5.74
CA ASN A 37 -23.86 1.01 7.12
C ASN A 37 -23.14 1.92 8.13
N ALA A 38 -22.32 2.86 7.69
CA ALA A 38 -21.60 3.76 8.58
C ALA A 38 -22.45 4.95 9.04
N ASN A 39 -22.19 5.43 10.25
CA ASN A 39 -22.60 6.74 10.74
C ASN A 39 -21.53 7.77 10.35
N ILE A 40 -21.93 8.89 9.78
CA ILE A 40 -21.06 9.94 9.28
C ILE A 40 -21.19 11.16 10.19
N TYR A 41 -20.07 11.63 10.70
CA TYR A 41 -19.96 12.81 11.57
C TYR A 41 -19.17 13.88 10.84
N GLY A 42 -19.85 14.93 10.39
CA GLY A 42 -19.24 16.06 9.69
C GLY A 42 -19.00 17.24 10.61
N PHE A 43 -17.86 17.89 10.45
CA PHE A 43 -17.45 19.03 11.25
C PHE A 43 -17.03 20.20 10.35
N ASP A 44 -17.43 21.42 10.72
CA ASP A 44 -17.03 22.64 10.00
C ASP A 44 -17.04 23.84 10.94
N ASN A 45 -16.25 24.87 10.63
CA ASN A 45 -16.27 26.14 11.35
C ASN A 45 -17.40 27.08 10.87
N SER A 46 -18.06 26.76 9.76
CA SER A 46 -19.14 27.54 9.17
C SER A 46 -20.52 27.04 9.60
N TYR A 47 -21.15 27.74 10.50
CA TYR A 47 -22.56 27.50 10.83
C TYR A 47 -23.46 27.60 9.59
N GLN A 48 -23.09 28.40 8.60
CA GLN A 48 -23.84 28.57 7.37
C GLN A 48 -23.83 27.26 6.53
N TYR A 49 -22.67 26.65 6.32
CA TYR A 49 -22.55 25.38 5.59
C TYR A 49 -23.31 24.27 6.32
N ILE A 50 -23.12 24.13 7.63
CA ILE A 50 -23.83 23.14 8.46
C ILE A 50 -25.36 23.33 8.31
N SER A 51 -25.85 24.57 8.44
CA SER A 51 -27.28 24.86 8.33
C SER A 51 -27.85 24.60 6.95
N GLN A 52 -27.12 24.99 5.91
CA GLN A 52 -27.52 24.73 4.51
C GLN A 52 -27.56 23.26 4.18
N PHE A 53 -26.57 22.49 4.64
CA PHE A 53 -26.57 21.05 4.45
C PHE A 53 -27.76 20.39 5.14
N ARG A 54 -28.02 20.70 6.43
CA ARG A 54 -29.18 20.16 7.17
C ARG A 54 -30.51 20.44 6.51
N LYS A 55 -30.67 21.60 5.86
CA LYS A 55 -31.90 21.95 5.12
C LYS A 55 -32.08 21.13 3.85
N LYS A 56 -30.98 20.79 3.17
CA LYS A 56 -31.00 20.08 1.91
C LYS A 56 -31.04 18.57 2.06
N PHE A 57 -30.44 18.03 3.13
CA PHE A 57 -30.22 16.60 3.33
C PHE A 57 -30.62 16.20 4.74
N ASN A 58 -31.72 15.46 4.84
CA ASN A 58 -32.14 14.84 6.09
C ASN A 58 -31.85 13.34 6.03
N ASN A 59 -30.80 12.90 6.73
CA ASN A 59 -30.41 11.50 6.80
C ASN A 59 -30.00 11.16 8.24
N ASN A 60 -30.60 10.11 8.79
CA ASN A 60 -30.39 9.70 10.18
C ASN A 60 -28.97 9.15 10.47
N ARG A 61 -28.19 8.83 9.43
CA ARG A 61 -26.79 8.42 9.56
C ARG A 61 -25.80 9.57 9.51
N ILE A 62 -26.26 10.82 9.31
CA ILE A 62 -25.39 11.99 9.23
C ILE A 62 -25.64 12.90 10.44
N SER A 63 -24.57 13.17 11.18
CA SER A 63 -24.54 14.12 12.29
C SER A 63 -23.53 15.24 11.97
N LEU A 64 -23.93 16.49 12.14
CA LEU A 64 -23.06 17.64 11.87
C LEU A 64 -22.83 18.44 13.14
N SER A 65 -21.59 18.89 13.36
CA SER A 65 -21.20 19.72 14.49
C SER A 65 -20.28 20.86 14.09
N HIS A 66 -20.37 21.95 14.82
CA HIS A 66 -19.44 23.06 14.64
C HIS A 66 -18.11 22.73 15.32
N ILE A 67 -16.99 23.07 14.65
CA ILE A 67 -15.63 22.98 15.19
C ILE A 67 -14.76 24.05 14.56
N ASP A 68 -13.89 24.67 15.36
CA ASP A 68 -12.81 25.52 14.89
C ASP A 68 -11.48 24.84 15.17
N VAL A 69 -10.82 24.34 14.13
CA VAL A 69 -9.54 23.60 14.24
C VAL A 69 -8.36 24.50 14.58
N THR A 70 -8.51 25.81 14.42
CA THR A 70 -7.49 26.79 14.85
C THR A 70 -7.48 26.98 16.37
N ASN A 71 -8.52 26.47 17.06
CA ASN A 71 -8.71 26.59 18.51
C ASN A 71 -8.75 25.21 19.18
N ARG A 72 -7.73 24.94 20.02
CA ARG A 72 -7.62 23.67 20.77
C ARG A 72 -8.83 23.38 21.66
N GLU A 73 -9.39 24.41 22.33
CA GLU A 73 -10.53 24.26 23.22
C GLU A 73 -11.81 23.88 22.44
N SER A 74 -11.98 24.46 21.25
CA SER A 74 -13.08 24.09 20.33
C SER A 74 -13.00 22.63 19.95
N ILE A 75 -11.81 22.13 19.54
CA ILE A 75 -11.61 20.72 19.21
C ILE A 75 -11.95 19.84 20.42
N ALA A 76 -11.32 20.11 21.56
CA ALA A 76 -11.47 19.31 22.77
C ALA A 76 -12.93 19.26 23.24
N SER A 77 -13.62 20.41 23.33
CA SER A 77 -15.01 20.47 23.79
C SER A 77 -15.97 19.77 22.85
N THR A 78 -15.75 19.86 21.55
CA THR A 78 -16.60 19.19 20.55
C THR A 78 -16.49 17.67 20.68
N PHE A 79 -15.28 17.12 20.72
CA PHE A 79 -15.08 15.68 20.82
C PHE A 79 -15.49 15.10 22.19
N VAL A 80 -15.24 15.83 23.29
CA VAL A 80 -15.75 15.47 24.64
C VAL A 80 -17.27 15.43 24.67
N THR A 81 -17.93 16.43 24.09
CA THR A 81 -19.41 16.51 24.09
C THR A 81 -20.03 15.35 23.28
N LEU A 82 -19.45 14.99 22.15
CA LEU A 82 -19.95 13.88 21.34
C LEU A 82 -19.66 12.53 21.99
N ASN A 83 -18.56 12.42 22.73
CA ASN A 83 -18.11 11.20 23.44
C ASN A 83 -18.15 9.95 22.56
N MET A 84 -17.68 10.07 21.32
CA MET A 84 -17.71 9.01 20.31
C MET A 84 -16.30 8.56 19.97
N MET A 85 -16.19 7.26 19.64
CA MET A 85 -14.97 6.66 19.08
C MET A 85 -15.16 6.40 17.60
N TYR A 86 -14.16 6.73 16.80
CA TYR A 86 -14.21 6.68 15.35
C TYR A 86 -13.32 5.59 14.78
N ASP A 87 -13.82 4.92 13.76
CA ASP A 87 -13.08 3.95 12.96
C ASP A 87 -12.20 4.65 11.92
N LEU A 88 -12.71 5.75 11.34
CA LEU A 88 -12.03 6.59 10.38
C LEU A 88 -12.23 8.06 10.75
N ILE A 89 -11.16 8.84 10.71
CA ILE A 89 -11.19 10.30 10.78
C ILE A 89 -10.44 10.86 9.58
N ILE A 90 -11.06 11.82 8.87
CA ILE A 90 -10.47 12.55 7.76
C ILE A 90 -10.37 14.01 8.15
N GLU A 91 -9.19 14.60 8.01
CA GLU A 91 -8.93 16.01 8.25
C GLU A 91 -8.68 16.69 6.90
N ASP A 92 -9.59 17.56 6.50
CA ASP A 92 -9.61 18.31 5.24
C ASP A 92 -10.07 19.76 5.52
N THR A 93 -9.33 20.49 6.37
CA THR A 93 -9.75 21.80 6.85
C THR A 93 -8.92 22.94 6.25
N THR A 94 -7.99 23.50 7.03
CA THR A 94 -7.22 24.71 6.66
C THR A 94 -5.98 24.41 5.84
N HIS A 95 -5.53 23.15 5.78
CA HIS A 95 -4.30 22.67 5.15
C HIS A 95 -3.02 23.33 5.72
N GLN A 96 -3.13 24.00 6.88
CA GLN A 96 -2.00 24.63 7.54
C GLN A 96 -1.33 23.63 8.49
N PHE A 97 0.00 23.55 8.42
CA PHE A 97 0.80 22.61 9.23
C PHE A 97 0.44 22.64 10.73
N GLU A 98 0.38 23.82 11.34
CA GLU A 98 0.09 23.94 12.78
C GLU A 98 -1.33 23.52 13.14
N ASP A 99 -2.30 23.71 12.25
CA ASP A 99 -3.68 23.28 12.47
C ASP A 99 -3.81 21.77 12.33
N GLN A 100 -3.19 21.18 11.32
CA GLN A 100 -3.14 19.72 11.12
C GLN A 100 -2.48 19.03 12.33
N ILE A 101 -1.36 19.55 12.83
CA ILE A 101 -0.72 19.05 14.05
C ILE A 101 -1.66 19.16 15.26
N ARG A 102 -2.30 20.33 15.44
CA ARG A 102 -3.23 20.56 16.54
C ARG A 102 -4.40 19.58 16.51
N VAL A 103 -4.96 19.33 15.32
CA VAL A 103 -6.02 18.33 15.15
C VAL A 103 -5.51 16.96 15.60
N ILE A 104 -4.39 16.47 15.06
CA ILE A 104 -3.84 15.14 15.41
C ILE A 104 -3.63 15.01 16.92
N GLU A 105 -2.98 16.01 17.57
CA GLU A 105 -2.69 16.02 19.01
C GLU A 105 -3.94 15.94 19.90
N ASN A 106 -5.08 16.43 19.43
CA ASN A 106 -6.31 16.50 20.23
C ASN A 106 -7.31 15.39 19.93
N ILE A 107 -7.26 14.76 18.75
CA ILE A 107 -8.29 13.77 18.34
C ILE A 107 -7.81 12.33 18.37
N TYR A 108 -6.52 12.05 18.43
CA TYR A 108 -6.00 10.66 18.36
C TYR A 108 -6.56 9.74 19.45
N THR A 109 -6.97 10.29 20.59
CA THR A 109 -7.60 9.54 21.70
C THR A 109 -9.03 9.09 21.40
N TYR A 110 -9.68 9.72 20.42
CA TYR A 110 -11.02 9.36 19.95
C TYR A 110 -11.01 8.37 18.76
N MET A 111 -9.83 7.92 18.36
CA MET A 111 -9.70 6.82 17.40
C MET A 111 -9.88 5.48 18.09
N LYS A 112 -10.68 4.59 17.52
CA LYS A 112 -10.72 3.19 17.95
C LYS A 112 -9.36 2.50 17.74
N PRO A 113 -9.00 1.49 18.55
CA PRO A 113 -7.87 0.63 18.24
C PRO A 113 -7.98 0.05 16.82
N GLY A 114 -6.92 0.14 16.02
CA GLY A 114 -6.90 -0.24 14.62
C GLY A 114 -7.55 0.77 13.66
N GLY A 115 -8.15 1.84 14.16
CA GLY A 115 -8.73 2.92 13.36
C GLY A 115 -7.70 3.73 12.61
N MET A 116 -8.14 4.51 11.63
CA MET A 116 -7.29 5.31 10.73
C MET A 116 -7.63 6.80 10.84
N LEU A 117 -6.58 7.62 10.87
CA LEU A 117 -6.65 9.07 10.69
C LEU A 117 -5.92 9.42 9.39
N ILE A 118 -6.58 10.16 8.52
CA ILE A 118 -6.02 10.68 7.28
C ILE A 118 -6.01 12.19 7.35
N ILE A 119 -4.85 12.79 7.15
CA ILE A 119 -4.68 14.22 6.97
C ILE A 119 -4.55 14.47 5.48
N GLU A 120 -5.47 15.25 4.92
CA GLU A 120 -5.50 15.59 3.50
C GLU A 120 -4.71 16.87 3.19
N ASP A 121 -4.47 17.07 1.94
CA ASP A 121 -3.98 18.31 1.34
C ASP A 121 -2.71 18.87 1.99
N ILE A 122 -1.75 17.99 2.28
CA ILE A 122 -0.43 18.40 2.74
C ILE A 122 0.35 18.96 1.54
N PHE A 123 0.86 20.18 1.66
CA PHE A 123 1.70 20.78 0.64
C PHE A 123 2.96 19.96 0.40
N LYS A 124 3.29 19.70 -0.87
CA LYS A 124 4.50 18.94 -1.29
C LYS A 124 5.79 19.58 -0.79
N SER A 125 5.77 20.90 -0.60
CA SER A 125 6.89 21.66 -0.02
C SER A 125 7.09 21.44 1.48
N TYR A 126 6.09 20.92 2.21
CA TYR A 126 6.25 20.62 3.63
C TYR A 126 7.12 19.39 3.84
N ASN A 127 8.09 19.52 4.75
CA ASN A 127 8.98 18.43 5.09
C ASN A 127 8.24 17.43 6.01
N GLU A 128 8.15 16.18 5.58
CA GLU A 128 7.52 15.09 6.33
C GLU A 128 8.16 14.90 7.72
N MET A 129 9.47 15.12 7.84
CA MET A 129 10.19 15.01 9.11
C MET A 129 9.76 16.07 10.14
N ASP A 130 9.16 17.19 9.72
CA ASP A 130 8.63 18.18 10.67
C ASP A 130 7.38 17.66 11.35
N TYR A 131 6.47 16.96 10.62
CA TYR A 131 5.34 16.24 11.22
C TYR A 131 5.83 15.17 12.19
N ILE A 132 6.80 14.35 11.80
CA ILE A 132 7.32 13.26 12.64
C ILE A 132 7.95 13.83 13.94
N ARG A 133 8.77 14.90 13.85
CA ARG A 133 9.36 15.53 15.02
C ARG A 133 8.33 16.14 15.96
N ARG A 134 7.34 16.83 15.39
CA ARG A 134 6.30 17.51 16.16
C ARG A 134 5.40 16.52 16.91
N LEU A 135 5.08 15.40 16.28
CA LEU A 135 4.21 14.35 16.82
C LEU A 135 4.96 13.29 17.63
N GLN A 136 6.29 13.36 17.72
CA GLN A 136 7.12 12.38 18.41
C GLN A 136 6.59 11.97 19.80
N PRO A 137 6.04 12.87 20.64
CA PRO A 137 5.50 12.52 21.95
C PRO A 137 4.31 11.55 21.90
N ILE A 138 3.56 11.52 20.81
CA ILE A 138 2.33 10.70 20.67
C ILE A 138 2.45 9.59 19.63
N LEU A 139 3.54 9.52 18.86
CA LEU A 139 3.70 8.51 17.80
C LEU A 139 3.65 7.07 18.32
N HIS A 140 4.01 6.84 19.58
CA HIS A 140 3.92 5.51 20.22
C HIS A 140 2.47 4.99 20.37
N HIS A 141 1.46 5.85 20.20
CA HIS A 141 0.05 5.47 20.15
C HIS A 141 -0.39 4.95 18.78
N PHE A 142 0.48 5.02 17.75
CA PHE A 142 0.21 4.54 16.42
C PHE A 142 1.12 3.35 16.10
N GLN A 143 0.54 2.30 15.54
CA GLN A 143 1.30 1.12 15.12
C GLN A 143 1.94 1.29 13.75
N ASP A 144 1.40 2.21 12.93
CA ASP A 144 1.98 2.59 11.64
C ASP A 144 1.59 4.04 11.32
N TYR A 145 2.47 4.74 10.59
CA TYR A 145 2.24 6.08 10.04
C TYR A 145 3.12 6.30 8.81
N TYR A 146 2.55 6.89 7.76
CA TYR A 146 3.26 7.10 6.50
C TYR A 146 2.62 8.18 5.64
N PHE A 147 3.42 8.77 4.75
CA PHE A 147 2.96 9.74 3.76
C PHE A 147 2.69 9.05 2.43
N VAL A 148 1.66 9.55 1.72
CA VAL A 148 1.30 9.11 0.38
C VAL A 148 1.20 10.34 -0.51
N GLU A 149 1.98 10.40 -1.56
CA GLU A 149 1.84 11.41 -2.61
C GLU A 149 0.95 10.85 -3.71
N LEU A 150 -0.12 11.57 -4.05
CA LEU A 150 -1.09 11.16 -5.06
C LEU A 150 -0.60 11.56 -6.45
N ASP A 151 -0.69 10.62 -7.40
CA ASP A 151 -0.32 10.85 -8.80
C ASP A 151 -1.59 11.15 -9.64
N HIS A 152 -1.60 12.30 -10.29
CA HIS A 152 -2.67 12.76 -11.17
C HIS A 152 -2.34 12.71 -12.67
N HIS A 153 -1.20 12.15 -13.07
CA HIS A 153 -0.70 12.16 -14.44
C HIS A 153 -1.67 11.59 -15.49
N ASN A 154 -2.57 10.69 -15.09
CA ASN A 154 -3.55 10.06 -15.98
C ASN A 154 -4.93 10.75 -16.01
N ARG A 155 -5.05 11.90 -15.38
CA ARG A 155 -6.30 12.65 -15.35
C ARG A 155 -6.01 14.03 -15.93
N ASN A 156 -6.66 14.57 -16.83
CA ASN A 156 -6.50 15.90 -17.44
C ASN A 156 -6.23 17.06 -16.44
N SER A 157 -5.59 16.75 -15.33
CA SER A 157 -5.17 17.62 -14.24
C SER A 157 -3.65 17.53 -14.07
N THR A 158 -3.00 18.67 -13.93
CA THR A 158 -1.55 18.76 -13.65
C THR A 158 -1.18 18.34 -12.23
N GLY A 159 -2.17 17.90 -11.41
CA GLY A 159 -2.02 17.73 -9.97
C GLY A 159 -2.01 19.07 -9.22
N TRP A 160 -2.20 19.00 -7.91
CA TRP A 160 -2.16 20.16 -7.03
C TRP A 160 -0.86 20.12 -6.21
N ASN A 161 -0.44 21.26 -5.72
CA ASN A 161 0.76 21.34 -4.90
C ASN A 161 0.58 20.71 -3.48
N ASN A 162 -0.63 20.35 -3.15
CA ASN A 162 -1.07 19.76 -1.89
C ASN A 162 -1.61 18.31 -2.01
N ASP A 163 -1.28 17.57 -3.07
CA ASP A 163 -1.73 16.19 -3.30
C ASP A 163 -0.96 15.16 -2.43
N LYS A 164 -0.68 15.47 -1.17
CA LYS A 164 0.00 14.56 -0.23
C LYS A 164 -0.89 14.30 0.98
N LEU A 165 -0.96 13.04 1.39
CA LEU A 165 -1.69 12.58 2.56
C LEU A 165 -0.72 12.14 3.65
N PHE A 166 -1.10 12.32 4.92
CA PHE A 166 -0.46 11.67 6.05
C PHE A 166 -1.44 10.73 6.74
N ILE A 167 -1.11 9.46 6.80
CA ILE A 167 -1.95 8.39 7.33
C ILE A 167 -1.36 7.90 8.64
N LEU A 168 -2.21 7.80 9.67
CA LEU A 168 -1.84 7.28 10.98
C LEU A 168 -2.80 6.16 11.37
N ILE A 169 -2.29 5.01 11.82
CA ILE A 169 -3.07 3.84 12.23
C ILE A 169 -2.92 3.62 13.73
N LYS A 170 -4.03 3.70 14.46
CA LYS A 170 -4.06 3.57 15.92
C LYS A 170 -3.61 2.19 16.38
N SER A 171 -2.75 2.14 17.40
CA SER A 171 -2.32 0.90 18.06
C SER A 171 -3.45 0.21 18.82
N GLY A 172 -3.27 -1.09 19.13
CA GLY A 172 -4.11 -1.84 20.08
C GLY A 172 -5.07 -2.85 19.45
N ALA A 173 -5.18 -2.89 18.12
CA ALA A 173 -5.92 -3.93 17.38
C ALA A 173 -5.37 -4.07 15.95
N THR A 174 -5.77 -5.15 15.27
CA THR A 174 -5.56 -5.27 13.82
C THR A 174 -6.17 -4.06 13.10
N PRO A 175 -5.46 -3.45 12.14
CA PRO A 175 -6.00 -2.32 11.40
C PRO A 175 -7.36 -2.64 10.79
N ILE A 176 -8.37 -1.80 11.06
CA ILE A 176 -9.73 -1.97 10.52
C ILE A 176 -9.71 -1.93 9.00
N PHE A 177 -8.91 -1.00 8.47
CA PHE A 177 -8.70 -0.82 7.02
C PHE A 177 -7.52 -1.65 6.53
N ASN A 178 -7.47 -2.93 6.95
CA ASN A 178 -6.42 -3.85 6.52
C ASN A 178 -6.72 -4.36 5.11
N ASN A 179 -6.29 -3.61 4.11
CA ASN A 179 -6.31 -4.01 2.71
C ASN A 179 -4.98 -4.63 2.28
N THR A 180 -4.16 -5.07 3.23
CA THR A 180 -2.84 -5.62 2.97
C THR A 180 -2.94 -6.75 1.95
N GLN A 181 -2.36 -6.52 0.77
CA GLN A 181 -2.15 -7.57 -0.20
C GLN A 181 -0.96 -8.42 0.24
N LYS A 182 -1.12 -9.72 0.17
CA LYS A 182 0.01 -10.64 0.38
C LYS A 182 0.57 -11.07 -0.97
N ILE A 183 1.90 -11.15 -1.04
CA ILE A 183 2.61 -11.53 -2.25
C ILE A 183 3.09 -12.97 -2.19
N THR A 184 3.12 -13.62 -3.36
CA THR A 184 3.86 -14.85 -3.58
C THR A 184 5.20 -14.48 -4.18
N ILE A 185 6.27 -14.66 -3.41
CA ILE A 185 7.65 -14.42 -3.87
C ILE A 185 8.16 -15.64 -4.60
N ILE A 186 8.82 -15.43 -5.75
CA ILE A 186 9.50 -16.48 -6.53
C ILE A 186 10.97 -16.11 -6.62
N THR A 187 11.86 -17.00 -6.14
CA THR A 187 13.31 -16.82 -6.16
C THR A 187 13.99 -18.02 -6.83
N PRO A 188 14.57 -17.87 -8.03
CA PRO A 188 15.53 -18.84 -8.54
C PRO A 188 16.86 -18.69 -7.82
N SER A 189 17.54 -19.78 -7.44
CA SER A 189 18.82 -19.66 -6.74
C SER A 189 19.76 -20.84 -6.99
N TYR A 190 21.04 -20.53 -6.89
CA TYR A 190 22.12 -21.51 -6.68
C TYR A 190 23.06 -21.07 -5.54
N ARG A 191 22.85 -19.84 -5.00
CA ARG A 191 23.66 -19.21 -3.95
C ARG A 191 22.96 -19.39 -2.59
N THR A 192 23.10 -20.54 -2.00
CA THR A 192 22.39 -20.93 -0.78
C THR A 192 22.63 -19.98 0.40
N ASP A 193 23.84 -19.41 0.53
CA ASP A 193 24.18 -18.43 1.57
C ASP A 193 23.42 -17.11 1.42
N ASN A 194 23.15 -16.72 0.17
CA ASN A 194 22.34 -15.52 -0.09
C ASN A 194 20.89 -15.72 0.34
N ILE A 195 20.34 -16.93 0.18
CA ILE A 195 18.96 -17.25 0.56
C ILE A 195 18.75 -17.07 2.07
N VAL A 196 19.75 -17.41 2.92
CA VAL A 196 19.66 -17.15 4.36
C VAL A 196 19.58 -15.65 4.65
N LYS A 197 20.44 -14.85 4.03
CA LYS A 197 20.44 -13.38 4.19
C LYS A 197 19.15 -12.77 3.66
N LEU A 198 18.67 -13.27 2.51
CA LEU A 198 17.43 -12.79 1.90
C LEU A 198 16.23 -13.04 2.81
N ARG A 199 16.14 -14.25 3.43
CA ARG A 199 15.10 -14.58 4.40
C ARG A 199 15.01 -13.54 5.53
N ASP A 200 16.15 -13.11 6.06
CA ASP A 200 16.20 -12.16 7.16
C ASP A 200 15.78 -10.74 6.77
N SER A 201 15.75 -10.43 5.45
CA SER A 201 15.27 -9.16 4.91
C SER A 201 13.77 -9.15 4.59
N ILE A 202 13.11 -10.32 4.56
CA ILE A 202 11.70 -10.44 4.17
C ILE A 202 10.79 -10.28 5.40
N ASN A 203 9.83 -9.35 5.29
CA ASN A 203 8.73 -9.27 6.25
C ASN A 203 7.61 -10.25 5.86
N PHE A 204 7.54 -11.38 6.56
CA PHE A 204 6.58 -12.45 6.29
C PHE A 204 5.12 -12.10 6.61
N ASP A 205 4.81 -10.99 7.27
CA ASP A 205 3.43 -10.53 7.46
C ASP A 205 2.77 -10.18 6.13
N TYR A 206 3.57 -9.77 5.14
CA TYR A 206 3.15 -9.40 3.79
C TYR A 206 3.33 -10.53 2.76
N VAL A 207 3.79 -11.69 3.17
CA VAL A 207 4.05 -12.83 2.29
C VAL A 207 3.00 -13.92 2.52
N ASP A 208 2.34 -14.34 1.43
CA ASP A 208 1.52 -15.55 1.41
C ASP A 208 2.40 -16.79 1.28
N LYS A 209 3.29 -16.78 0.28
CA LYS A 209 4.22 -17.87 0.02
C LYS A 209 5.54 -17.35 -0.55
N TRP A 210 6.64 -17.95 -0.15
CA TRP A 210 7.93 -17.79 -0.79
C TRP A 210 8.36 -19.11 -1.41
N ILE A 211 8.44 -19.16 -2.76
CA ILE A 211 8.83 -20.32 -3.54
C ILE A 211 10.27 -20.14 -3.97
N ILE A 212 11.15 -20.99 -3.48
CA ILE A 212 12.56 -21.01 -3.82
C ILE A 212 12.81 -22.23 -4.69
N VAL A 213 13.38 -22.02 -5.88
CA VAL A 213 13.72 -23.11 -6.78
C VAL A 213 15.22 -23.08 -7.02
N TYR A 214 15.90 -24.07 -6.47
CA TYR A 214 17.33 -24.24 -6.62
C TYR A 214 17.70 -24.86 -7.96
N ASP A 215 18.82 -24.40 -8.52
CA ASP A 215 19.41 -25.02 -9.72
C ASP A 215 20.00 -26.38 -9.36
N GLY A 216 19.38 -27.47 -9.83
CA GLY A 216 19.78 -28.84 -9.58
C GLY A 216 21.11 -29.24 -10.21
N THR A 217 21.70 -28.40 -11.08
CA THR A 217 23.09 -28.58 -11.54
C THR A 217 24.12 -28.13 -10.51
N LYS A 218 23.73 -27.35 -9.50
CA LYS A 218 24.57 -26.77 -8.45
C LYS A 218 24.22 -27.26 -7.05
N VAL A 219 22.96 -27.65 -6.83
CA VAL A 219 22.41 -28.02 -5.53
C VAL A 219 21.84 -29.44 -5.64
N LYS A 220 22.11 -30.28 -4.63
CA LYS A 220 21.66 -31.69 -4.62
C LYS A 220 20.15 -31.81 -4.51
N GLU A 221 19.58 -32.81 -5.16
CA GLU A 221 18.17 -33.17 -5.01
C GLU A 221 17.78 -33.35 -3.54
N GLY A 222 16.59 -32.87 -3.18
CA GLY A 222 16.10 -32.91 -1.78
C GLY A 222 16.72 -31.89 -0.84
N PHE A 223 17.57 -30.97 -1.33
CA PHE A 223 18.13 -29.90 -0.52
C PHE A 223 17.02 -28.96 -0.02
N GLN A 224 17.05 -28.57 1.24
CA GLN A 224 16.14 -27.62 1.88
C GLN A 224 16.84 -26.93 3.05
N LEU A 225 16.72 -25.61 3.14
CA LEU A 225 17.21 -24.78 4.24
C LEU A 225 16.15 -24.58 5.33
N PHE A 226 14.86 -24.51 4.95
CA PHE A 226 13.76 -24.08 5.82
C PHE A 226 12.62 -25.10 5.93
N LYS A 227 12.96 -26.37 6.16
CA LYS A 227 12.03 -27.54 6.16
C LYS A 227 10.70 -27.35 6.88
N ASN A 228 10.66 -26.56 7.97
CA ASN A 228 9.49 -26.41 8.84
C ASN A 228 8.84 -25.03 8.74
N HIS A 229 9.22 -24.20 7.79
CA HIS A 229 8.63 -22.87 7.66
C HIS A 229 7.33 -22.94 6.85
N GLU A 230 6.20 -22.56 7.46
CA GLU A 230 4.87 -22.70 6.85
C GLU A 230 4.72 -21.99 5.49
N LYS A 231 5.33 -20.79 5.35
CA LYS A 231 5.23 -19.94 4.17
C LYS A 231 6.34 -20.18 3.13
N ILE A 232 7.41 -20.93 3.46
CA ILE A 232 8.51 -21.19 2.53
C ILE A 232 8.33 -22.56 1.88
N LYS A 233 8.44 -22.61 0.56
CA LYS A 233 8.46 -23.85 -0.23
C LYS A 233 9.72 -23.91 -1.06
N GLU A 234 10.48 -24.99 -0.89
CA GLU A 234 11.78 -25.17 -1.51
C GLU A 234 11.74 -26.36 -2.46
N TYR A 235 12.26 -26.16 -3.65
CA TYR A 235 12.35 -27.18 -4.70
C TYR A 235 13.75 -27.17 -5.29
N VAL A 236 14.16 -28.31 -5.83
CA VAL A 236 15.36 -28.44 -6.66
C VAL A 236 14.90 -28.84 -8.06
N HIS A 237 15.26 -28.09 -9.07
CA HIS A 237 14.88 -28.34 -10.45
C HIS A 237 16.10 -28.33 -11.36
N THR A 238 16.36 -29.47 -12.00
CA THR A 238 17.47 -29.64 -12.95
C THR A 238 16.96 -29.43 -14.37
N SER A 239 17.36 -28.33 -14.95
CA SER A 239 17.03 -27.99 -16.35
C SER A 239 18.11 -27.11 -16.93
N VAL A 240 18.32 -27.20 -18.23
CA VAL A 240 19.25 -26.35 -18.98
C VAL A 240 18.56 -25.03 -19.30
N GLY A 241 19.22 -23.90 -19.02
CA GLY A 241 18.72 -22.57 -19.34
C GLY A 241 19.57 -21.47 -18.71
N THR A 242 19.17 -20.23 -18.96
CA THR A 242 19.92 -19.02 -18.57
C THR A 242 19.26 -18.34 -17.38
N SER A 243 20.07 -17.80 -16.48
CA SER A 243 19.66 -16.82 -15.43
C SER A 243 18.48 -17.25 -14.56
N GLY A 244 18.30 -18.56 -14.31
CA GLY A 244 17.21 -19.05 -13.45
C GLY A 244 15.83 -19.07 -14.13
N ASN A 245 15.74 -18.88 -15.46
CA ASN A 245 14.47 -18.88 -16.18
C ASN A 245 13.73 -20.24 -16.10
N PRO A 246 14.39 -21.42 -16.21
CA PRO A 246 13.73 -22.70 -15.99
C PRO A 246 13.17 -22.83 -14.57
N GLN A 247 13.90 -22.35 -13.57
CA GLN A 247 13.48 -22.38 -12.17
C GLN A 247 12.24 -21.51 -11.92
N ARG A 248 12.17 -20.34 -12.57
CA ARG A 248 10.96 -19.49 -12.51
C ARG A 248 9.76 -20.16 -13.15
N ASN A 249 9.93 -20.83 -14.32
CA ASN A 249 8.87 -21.60 -14.95
C ASN A 249 8.39 -22.75 -14.06
N TYR A 250 9.32 -23.50 -13.45
CA TYR A 250 8.97 -24.55 -12.50
C TYR A 250 8.18 -24.00 -11.31
N ALA A 251 8.60 -22.86 -10.74
CA ALA A 251 7.87 -22.21 -9.65
C ALA A 251 6.43 -21.87 -10.06
N LEU A 252 6.24 -21.29 -11.24
CA LEU A 252 4.90 -20.95 -11.77
C LEU A 252 4.00 -22.21 -11.89
N ASP A 253 4.56 -23.35 -12.27
CA ASP A 253 3.81 -24.61 -12.38
C ASP A 253 3.39 -25.18 -11.01
N THR A 254 4.02 -24.78 -9.91
CA THR A 254 3.65 -25.18 -8.54
C THR A 254 2.54 -24.33 -7.91
N ILE A 255 2.15 -23.21 -8.55
CA ILE A 255 1.15 -22.29 -8.01
C ILE A 255 -0.25 -22.78 -8.35
N ASN A 256 -1.01 -23.17 -7.32
CA ASN A 256 -2.41 -23.58 -7.45
C ASN A 256 -3.39 -22.46 -7.18
N ASN A 257 -2.97 -21.41 -6.46
CA ASN A 257 -3.80 -20.25 -6.16
C ASN A 257 -3.80 -19.27 -7.33
N THR A 258 -4.90 -19.18 -8.08
CA THR A 258 -5.03 -18.26 -9.22
C THR A 258 -5.08 -16.79 -8.81
N ASP A 259 -5.41 -16.50 -7.54
CA ASP A 259 -5.44 -15.14 -7.01
C ASP A 259 -4.10 -14.69 -6.41
N ALA A 260 -3.04 -15.51 -6.57
CA ALA A 260 -1.70 -15.15 -6.14
C ALA A 260 -1.24 -13.84 -6.81
N PHE A 261 -0.58 -12.99 -6.02
CA PHE A 261 0.03 -11.75 -6.48
C PHE A 261 1.53 -11.93 -6.51
N LEU A 262 2.10 -12.05 -7.71
CA LEU A 262 3.47 -12.50 -7.93
C LEU A 262 4.47 -11.36 -7.76
N TYR A 263 5.57 -11.67 -7.09
CA TYR A 263 6.77 -10.87 -7.00
C TYR A 263 8.00 -11.73 -7.27
N PHE A 264 8.74 -11.43 -8.34
CA PHE A 264 9.98 -12.14 -8.64
C PHE A 264 11.16 -11.42 -7.98
N LEU A 265 11.91 -12.13 -7.16
CA LEU A 265 13.02 -11.59 -6.37
C LEU A 265 14.24 -12.48 -6.54
N ASP A 266 15.27 -11.98 -7.18
CA ASP A 266 16.53 -12.71 -7.34
C ASP A 266 17.29 -12.79 -6.02
N ASP A 267 18.12 -13.81 -5.87
CA ASP A 267 18.78 -14.16 -4.61
C ASP A 267 19.92 -13.21 -4.18
N ASP A 268 20.15 -12.13 -4.92
CA ASP A 268 21.08 -11.02 -4.60
C ASP A 268 20.39 -9.67 -4.36
N ASN A 269 19.10 -9.58 -4.59
CA ASN A 269 18.30 -8.37 -4.38
C ASN A 269 17.70 -8.34 -2.97
N ILE A 270 17.29 -7.15 -2.50
CA ILE A 270 16.56 -6.97 -1.24
C ILE A 270 15.30 -6.14 -1.50
N ILE A 271 14.19 -6.55 -0.89
CA ILE A 271 12.94 -5.79 -0.92
C ILE A 271 13.13 -4.45 -0.18
N HIS A 272 12.82 -3.34 -0.84
CA HIS A 272 12.83 -2.03 -0.19
C HIS A 272 11.62 -1.92 0.77
N PRO A 273 11.77 -1.37 2.00
CA PRO A 273 10.68 -1.27 2.98
C PRO A 273 9.42 -0.56 2.48
N LYS A 274 9.55 0.37 1.54
CA LYS A 274 8.39 1.03 0.89
C LYS A 274 7.44 0.05 0.20
N MET A 275 7.93 -1.10 -0.28
CA MET A 275 7.11 -2.15 -0.88
C MET A 275 6.00 -2.60 0.07
N TYR A 276 6.33 -2.85 1.33
CA TYR A 276 5.37 -3.33 2.32
C TYR A 276 4.27 -2.30 2.61
N ARG A 277 4.61 -1.00 2.60
CA ARG A 277 3.62 0.07 2.73
C ARG A 277 2.68 0.12 1.53
N LEU A 278 3.23 -0.03 0.31
CA LEU A 278 2.43 -0.06 -0.92
C LEU A 278 1.45 -1.23 -0.93
N LEU A 279 1.81 -2.39 -0.39
CA LEU A 279 0.93 -3.56 -0.28
C LEU A 279 -0.34 -3.31 0.55
N ASN A 280 -0.37 -2.27 1.38
CA ASN A 280 -1.57 -1.88 2.13
C ASN A 280 -2.58 -1.08 1.28
N ILE A 281 -2.14 -0.49 0.17
CA ILE A 281 -2.95 0.46 -0.63
C ILE A 281 -3.16 0.03 -2.08
N ILE A 282 -2.43 -0.96 -2.58
CA ILE A 282 -2.57 -1.43 -3.98
C ILE A 282 -3.68 -2.48 -4.12
N ASP A 283 -4.09 -2.68 -5.36
CA ASP A 283 -5.14 -3.61 -5.76
C ASP A 283 -4.53 -4.81 -6.47
N SER A 284 -4.55 -5.99 -5.86
CA SER A 284 -4.01 -7.23 -6.45
C SER A 284 -4.70 -7.68 -7.75
N SER A 285 -5.75 -6.99 -8.17
CA SER A 285 -6.35 -7.20 -9.49
C SER A 285 -5.61 -6.50 -10.63
N LYS A 286 -4.69 -5.60 -10.31
CA LYS A 286 -3.92 -4.78 -11.26
C LYS A 286 -2.47 -5.22 -11.31
N MET A 287 -1.84 -5.04 -12.47
CA MET A 287 -0.40 -5.14 -12.61
C MET A 287 0.25 -3.81 -12.23
N TYR A 288 1.33 -3.87 -11.48
CA TYR A 288 2.11 -2.67 -11.10
C TYR A 288 3.54 -2.80 -11.58
N THR A 289 4.10 -1.64 -11.99
CA THR A 289 5.54 -1.47 -12.19
C THR A 289 6.06 -0.35 -11.31
N PHE A 290 7.31 -0.48 -10.87
CA PHE A 290 7.96 0.39 -9.90
C PHE A 290 9.38 0.68 -10.33
N ASN A 291 10.10 1.49 -9.57
CA ASN A 291 11.52 1.71 -9.78
C ASN A 291 12.39 0.73 -8.99
N GLN A 292 13.60 0.57 -9.46
CA GLN A 292 14.70 -0.07 -8.76
C GLN A 292 15.68 1.01 -8.29
N THR A 293 16.06 0.97 -7.04
CA THR A 293 16.86 2.04 -6.42
C THR A 293 18.14 2.32 -7.22
N ASN A 294 18.27 3.57 -7.63
CA ASN A 294 19.43 4.10 -8.40
C ASN A 294 19.74 3.39 -9.73
N ARG A 295 18.75 2.69 -10.35
CA ARG A 295 19.04 1.93 -11.60
C ARG A 295 17.96 2.14 -12.67
N LEU A 296 16.88 1.41 -12.62
CA LEU A 296 15.86 1.37 -13.67
C LEU A 296 14.55 2.02 -13.21
N ARG A 297 13.80 2.58 -14.17
CA ARG A 297 12.47 3.14 -13.92
C ARG A 297 11.40 2.29 -14.57
N GLY A 298 10.36 1.94 -13.80
CA GLY A 298 9.29 1.04 -14.22
C GLY A 298 8.26 1.62 -15.18
N ASN A 299 8.37 2.89 -15.56
CA ASN A 299 7.55 3.50 -16.62
C ASN A 299 7.98 3.10 -18.04
N ASN A 300 9.13 2.44 -18.19
CA ASN A 300 9.65 1.97 -19.47
C ASN A 300 9.64 0.44 -19.54
N ILE A 301 8.51 -0.11 -19.98
CA ILE A 301 8.33 -1.57 -20.11
C ILE A 301 8.88 -2.03 -21.46
N GLY A 302 10.14 -2.42 -21.46
CA GLY A 302 10.84 -2.90 -22.67
C GLY A 302 11.97 -3.86 -22.34
N ILE A 303 12.40 -4.62 -23.34
CA ILE A 303 13.51 -5.57 -23.21
C ILE A 303 14.78 -4.82 -22.82
N GLY A 304 15.45 -5.28 -21.75
CA GLY A 304 16.62 -4.63 -21.17
C GLY A 304 16.34 -3.27 -20.47
N ARG A 305 15.07 -2.91 -20.29
CA ARG A 305 14.65 -1.64 -19.65
C ARG A 305 13.91 -1.83 -18.34
N ILE A 306 13.47 -3.04 -18.05
CA ILE A 306 12.76 -3.41 -16.84
C ILE A 306 13.35 -4.70 -16.27
N ASP A 307 13.32 -4.84 -14.96
CA ASP A 307 13.82 -5.98 -14.19
C ASP A 307 12.67 -6.66 -13.43
N THR A 308 12.82 -7.92 -13.10
CA THR A 308 11.80 -8.74 -12.43
C THR A 308 11.34 -8.16 -11.10
N ALA A 309 12.30 -7.71 -10.29
CA ALA A 309 12.02 -7.16 -8.96
C ALA A 309 11.36 -5.76 -8.99
N MET A 310 10.99 -5.28 -10.18
CA MET A 310 10.26 -4.01 -10.37
C MET A 310 8.78 -4.22 -10.59
N THR A 311 8.24 -5.43 -10.44
CA THR A 311 6.86 -5.73 -10.85
C THR A 311 6.08 -6.50 -9.79
N LEU A 312 4.78 -6.18 -9.72
CA LEU A 312 3.77 -7.01 -9.05
C LEU A 312 2.71 -7.42 -10.08
N ILE A 313 2.50 -8.72 -10.23
CA ILE A 313 1.71 -9.28 -11.32
C ILE A 313 0.60 -10.19 -10.79
N PRO A 314 -0.69 -9.94 -11.11
CA PRO A 314 -1.76 -10.88 -10.80
C PRO A 314 -1.56 -12.20 -11.55
N TYR A 315 -1.39 -13.31 -10.85
CA TYR A 315 -1.12 -14.62 -11.50
C TYR A 315 -2.20 -15.02 -12.50
N ARG A 316 -3.47 -14.76 -12.19
CA ARG A 316 -4.60 -15.07 -13.07
C ARG A 316 -4.48 -14.49 -14.49
N THR A 317 -3.78 -13.36 -14.66
CA THR A 317 -3.61 -12.68 -15.95
C THR A 317 -2.40 -13.17 -16.73
N CYS A 318 -1.48 -13.89 -16.07
CA CYS A 318 -0.20 -14.33 -16.66
C CYS A 318 0.08 -15.83 -16.51
N LYS A 319 -0.86 -16.62 -15.96
CA LYS A 319 -0.65 -18.05 -15.67
C LYS A 319 -0.19 -18.91 -16.87
N HIS A 320 -0.46 -18.48 -18.08
CA HIS A 320 -0.07 -19.15 -19.32
C HIS A 320 1.23 -18.61 -19.94
N ILE A 321 1.75 -17.51 -19.40
CA ILE A 321 3.01 -16.91 -19.86
C ILE A 321 4.18 -17.64 -19.21
N ARG A 322 5.24 -17.88 -19.98
CA ARG A 322 6.44 -18.57 -19.54
C ARG A 322 7.70 -17.80 -19.91
N TRP A 323 8.72 -17.93 -19.09
CA TRP A 323 10.05 -17.39 -19.33
C TRP A 323 10.70 -18.11 -20.50
N ILE A 324 11.36 -17.34 -21.37
CA ILE A 324 12.18 -17.90 -22.46
C ILE A 324 13.46 -18.43 -21.81
N VAL A 325 13.65 -19.76 -21.85
CA VAL A 325 14.66 -20.44 -21.02
C VAL A 325 16.10 -20.15 -21.40
N ASP A 326 16.39 -19.84 -22.66
CA ASP A 326 17.74 -19.66 -23.23
C ASP A 326 18.14 -18.18 -23.48
N LYS A 327 17.30 -17.22 -23.07
CA LYS A 327 17.59 -15.79 -23.24
C LYS A 327 17.97 -15.12 -21.91
N TYR A 328 19.02 -14.29 -21.97
CA TYR A 328 19.44 -13.48 -20.83
C TYR A 328 18.41 -12.38 -20.49
N GLU A 329 17.85 -11.72 -21.51
CA GLU A 329 16.84 -10.67 -21.37
C GLU A 329 15.40 -11.21 -21.23
N ALA A 330 15.24 -12.46 -20.80
CA ALA A 330 13.93 -13.12 -20.69
C ALA A 330 12.98 -12.40 -19.72
N ASP A 331 13.49 -11.67 -18.74
CA ASP A 331 12.73 -10.80 -17.84
C ASP A 331 11.94 -9.75 -18.61
N GLY A 332 12.59 -9.02 -19.51
CA GLY A 332 11.94 -8.00 -20.34
C GLY A 332 10.83 -8.57 -21.24
N TYR A 333 11.04 -9.78 -21.81
CA TYR A 333 10.02 -10.45 -22.61
C TYR A 333 8.83 -10.89 -21.74
N TYR A 334 9.08 -11.57 -20.63
CA TYR A 334 8.04 -12.05 -19.73
C TYR A 334 7.18 -10.89 -19.19
N ILE A 335 7.83 -9.83 -18.71
CA ILE A 335 7.13 -8.65 -18.16
C ILE A 335 6.32 -7.95 -19.24
N LYS A 336 6.86 -7.85 -20.47
CA LYS A 336 6.15 -7.25 -21.59
C LYS A 336 4.89 -8.05 -21.95
N ASP A 337 4.97 -9.37 -22.03
CA ASP A 337 3.82 -10.23 -22.32
C ASP A 337 2.76 -10.13 -21.20
N CYS A 338 3.19 -10.08 -19.92
CA CYS A 338 2.29 -9.82 -18.80
C CYS A 338 1.63 -8.44 -18.90
N TYR A 339 2.39 -7.41 -19.28
CA TYR A 339 1.87 -6.06 -19.47
C TYR A 339 0.85 -6.01 -20.62
N ASP A 340 1.13 -6.66 -21.75
CA ASP A 340 0.22 -6.70 -22.90
C ASP A 340 -1.15 -7.29 -22.53
N ASN A 341 -1.18 -8.27 -21.61
CA ASN A 341 -2.42 -8.82 -21.05
C ASN A 341 -3.10 -7.91 -20.00
N ASN A 342 -2.38 -6.93 -19.47
CA ASN A 342 -2.85 -6.04 -18.40
C ASN A 342 -2.92 -4.56 -18.81
N LYS A 343 -2.83 -4.21 -20.10
CA LYS A 343 -2.74 -2.80 -20.55
C LYS A 343 -3.77 -1.87 -19.93
N ASN A 344 -5.00 -2.32 -19.78
CA ASN A 344 -6.09 -1.53 -19.21
C ASN A 344 -6.12 -1.55 -17.67
N ASN A 345 -5.32 -2.40 -17.04
CA ASN A 345 -5.23 -2.61 -15.60
C ASN A 345 -3.79 -2.48 -15.07
N HIS A 346 -2.93 -1.80 -15.81
CA HIS A 346 -1.56 -1.51 -15.40
C HIS A 346 -1.47 -0.14 -14.72
N VAL A 347 -0.65 -0.06 -13.68
CA VAL A 347 -0.34 1.19 -12.96
C VAL A 347 1.17 1.27 -12.75
N PHE A 348 1.80 2.34 -13.21
CA PHE A 348 3.15 2.69 -12.79
C PHE A 348 3.09 3.48 -11.48
N VAL A 349 3.91 3.11 -10.51
CA VAL A 349 4.07 3.82 -9.23
C VAL A 349 5.52 4.30 -9.12
N ASP A 350 5.74 5.60 -9.09
CA ASP A 350 7.08 6.22 -9.03
C ASP A 350 7.69 6.08 -7.63
N ASN A 351 7.95 4.84 -7.22
CA ASN A 351 8.57 4.48 -5.96
C ASN A 351 9.59 3.36 -6.16
N ASP A 352 10.68 3.43 -5.40
CA ASP A 352 11.66 2.36 -5.32
C ASP A 352 11.13 1.23 -4.44
N ILE A 353 11.12 0.00 -4.96
CA ILE A 353 10.68 -1.18 -4.21
C ILE A 353 11.73 -2.27 -4.05
N CYS A 354 12.88 -2.12 -4.68
CA CYS A 354 13.95 -3.11 -4.66
C CYS A 354 15.34 -2.46 -4.65
N TYR A 355 16.23 -2.99 -3.82
CA TYR A 355 17.66 -2.73 -3.86
C TYR A 355 18.34 -3.79 -4.73
N TYR A 356 18.94 -3.37 -5.83
CA TYR A 356 19.62 -4.25 -6.77
C TYR A 356 20.99 -4.70 -6.23
N ASN A 357 21.32 -5.99 -6.37
CA ASN A 357 22.58 -6.63 -5.96
C ASN A 357 23.04 -6.30 -4.53
N LYS A 358 22.11 -5.99 -3.62
CA LYS A 358 22.43 -5.53 -2.26
C LYS A 358 23.12 -6.58 -1.41
N ILE A 359 22.84 -7.86 -1.63
CA ILE A 359 23.41 -8.98 -0.84
C ILE A 359 24.84 -9.25 -1.26
N THR A 360 25.16 -9.12 -2.53
CA THR A 360 26.50 -9.41 -3.07
C THR A 360 27.48 -8.25 -2.93
N GLY A 361 26.99 -7.04 -2.65
CA GLY A 361 27.83 -5.86 -2.43
C GLY A 361 28.43 -5.26 -3.71
N LEU A 362 27.83 -5.54 -4.88
CA LEU A 362 28.21 -4.93 -6.17
C LEU A 362 27.44 -3.63 -6.41
#